data_b2307092a89cbc25e90a482bb50bfb5c
#
_entry.id   b2307092a89cbc25e90a482bb50bfb5c
#
_cell.length_a   1.000
_cell.length_b   1.000
_cell.length_c   1.000
_cell.angle_alpha   90.00
_cell.angle_beta   90.00
_cell.angle_gamma   90.00
#
_symmetry.space_group_name_H-M   'P 1'
#
loop_
_entity.id
_entity.type
_entity.pdbx_description
1 polymer ?
#
loop_
_entity_poly.entity_id
_entity_poly.type
_entity_poly.pdbx_seq_one_letter_code
_entity_poly.pdbx_strand_id
1 'polypeptide(L)'
;MFDPVSGTIGNVMVMTTEGRGFTPEEIAERALDKIIYVGSTAHPAIRDQAEAFKNSIRGVLVHYMHEAIRSHNVTLVNKFKQAGHPELTAILDT
;
A
#
# COMPACT_ATOMS: atom_id res chain seq x y z
N MET A 1 3.39 -2.91 17.67
CA MET A 1 3.37 -3.09 16.71
C MET A 1 3.17 -3.81 16.55
N PHE A 2 3.23 -4.04 17.31
CA PHE A 2 3.23 -4.60 16.39
C PHE A 2 3.60 -5.43 16.34
N ASP A 3 4.29 -5.32 16.69
CA ASP A 3 4.69 -5.87 15.98
C ASP A 3 4.92 -6.37 15.85
N PRO A 4 5.37 -6.69 16.08
CA PRO A 4 5.73 -6.93 15.33
C PRO A 4 5.73 -7.35 15.14
N VAL A 5 6.03 -7.14 15.78
CA VAL A 5 6.30 -7.29 14.92
C VAL A 5 6.39 -7.42 14.76
N SER A 6 6.70 -7.41 15.36
CA SER A 6 7.01 -7.37 14.62
C SER A 6 6.91 -7.18 14.48
N GLY A 7 7.11 -7.07 15.24
CA GLY A 7 7.34 -6.55 14.50
C GLY A 7 6.88 -6.16 14.69
N THR A 8 6.87 -5.71 15.13
CA THR A 8 6.59 -5.19 14.58
C THR A 8 5.99 -4.98 14.74
N ILE A 9 6.20 -4.82 15.39
CA ILE A 9 5.86 -4.44 14.89
C ILE A 9 5.56 -4.17 14.83
N GLY A 10 5.69 -3.98 15.11
CA GLY A 10 5.82 -3.47 14.56
C GLY A 10 5.85 -3.47 14.29
N ASN A 11 6.31 -3.12 14.23
CA ASN A 11 6.43 -3.00 13.56
C ASN A 11 7.05 -3.23 13.03
N VAL A 12 7.30 -3.76 13.61
CA VAL A 12 8.39 -4.08 12.72
C VAL A 12 7.93 -4.16 11.30
N MET A 13 8.49 -3.37 10.51
CA MET A 13 8.20 -3.38 9.10
C MET A 13 9.18 -4.30 8.39
N VAL A 14 8.69 -5.41 7.86
CA VAL A 14 9.52 -6.32 7.08
C VAL A 14 9.46 -5.87 5.62
N MET A 15 10.62 -5.69 5.03
CA MET A 15 10.70 -5.30 3.61
C MET A 15 10.59 -6.54 2.75
N THR A 16 9.74 -6.51 1.73
CA THR A 16 9.57 -7.63 0.81
C THR A 16 10.72 -7.74 -0.18
N THR A 17 11.33 -6.61 -0.50
CA THR A 17 12.51 -6.58 -1.35
C THR A 17 13.50 -5.61 -0.75
N GLU A 18 14.75 -5.87 -1.05
CA GLU A 18 15.84 -5.06 -0.52
C GLU A 18 15.73 -3.63 -1.05
N GLY A 19 15.74 -2.67 -0.12
CA GLY A 19 15.80 -1.27 -0.46
C GLY A 19 14.50 -0.60 -0.83
N ARG A 20 13.38 -1.33 -0.75
CA ARG A 20 12.08 -0.70 -1.03
C ARG A 20 11.01 -1.15 -0.05
N GLY A 21 9.97 -0.34 0.07
CA GLY A 21 8.78 -0.73 0.80
C GLY A 21 7.82 -1.51 -0.08
N PHE A 22 6.65 -1.81 0.46
CA PHE A 22 5.60 -2.48 -0.29
C PHE A 22 5.10 -1.60 -1.41
N THR A 23 4.77 -2.22 -2.54
CA THR A 23 4.16 -1.51 -3.66
C THR A 23 2.70 -1.20 -3.36
N PRO A 24 2.08 -0.24 -4.10
CA PRO A 24 0.64 -0.01 -3.98
C PRO A 24 -0.18 -1.27 -4.20
N GLU A 25 0.22 -2.10 -5.14
CA GLU A 25 -0.48 -3.35 -5.42
C GLU A 25 -0.42 -4.30 -4.23
N GLU A 26 0.74 -4.43 -3.61
CA GLU A 26 0.91 -5.28 -2.43
C GLU A 26 0.09 -4.78 -1.26
N ILE A 27 0.06 -3.47 -1.06
CA ILE A 27 -0.71 -2.88 0.04
C ILE A 27 -2.20 -3.01 -0.23
N ALA A 28 -2.62 -2.87 -1.48
CA ALA A 28 -4.02 -3.04 -1.85
C ALA A 28 -4.52 -4.45 -1.52
N GLU A 29 -3.69 -5.49 -1.78
CA GLU A 29 -4.09 -6.86 -1.45
C GLU A 29 -4.29 -7.01 0.05
N ARG A 30 -3.42 -6.45 0.85
CA ARG A 30 -3.55 -6.50 2.30
C ARG A 30 -4.81 -5.78 2.78
N ALA A 31 -5.13 -4.65 2.15
CA ALA A 31 -6.33 -3.90 2.48
C ALA A 31 -7.59 -4.69 2.10
N LEU A 32 -7.58 -5.32 0.93
CA LEU A 32 -8.72 -6.12 0.47
C LEU A 32 -9.01 -7.27 1.42
N ASP A 33 -7.99 -7.94 1.93
CA ASP A 33 -8.16 -9.03 2.88
C ASP A 33 -8.81 -8.56 4.18
N LYS A 34 -8.61 -7.30 4.54
CA LYS A 34 -9.23 -6.72 5.72
C LYS A 34 -10.64 -6.23 5.44
N ILE A 35 -10.88 -5.72 4.24
CA ILE A 35 -12.19 -5.18 3.87
C ILE A 35 -13.18 -6.29 3.61
N ILE A 36 -12.75 -7.35 2.91
CA ILE A 36 -13.61 -8.45 2.53
C ILE A 36 -12.95 -9.75 2.98
N TYR A 37 -13.50 -10.36 4.01
CA TYR A 37 -13.03 -11.64 4.50
C TYR A 37 -14.12 -12.68 4.33
N VAL A 38 -13.76 -13.80 3.74
CA VAL A 38 -14.67 -14.93 3.59
C VAL A 38 -13.96 -16.17 4.11
N GLY A 39 -14.58 -16.84 5.08
CA GLY A 39 -14.00 -18.03 5.67
C GLY A 39 -13.93 -19.19 4.69
N SER A 40 -13.03 -20.13 4.96
CA SER A 40 -12.82 -21.28 4.09
C SER A 40 -14.04 -22.19 4.02
N THR A 41 -14.96 -22.09 5.00
CA THR A 41 -16.17 -22.91 5.03
C THR A 41 -17.35 -22.23 4.35
N ALA A 42 -17.18 -21.03 3.82
CA ALA A 42 -18.25 -20.32 3.16
C ALA A 42 -18.72 -21.06 1.91
N HIS A 43 -19.99 -20.92 1.60
CA HIS A 43 -20.56 -21.52 0.39
C HIS A 43 -19.78 -21.02 -0.85
N PRO A 44 -19.50 -21.90 -1.84
CA PRO A 44 -18.74 -21.49 -3.01
C PRO A 44 -19.30 -20.28 -3.74
N ALA A 45 -20.64 -20.16 -3.83
CA ALA A 45 -21.25 -19.02 -4.48
C ALA A 45 -20.92 -17.70 -3.75
N ILE A 46 -20.85 -17.75 -2.42
CA ILE A 46 -20.50 -16.57 -1.62
C ILE A 46 -19.04 -16.22 -1.84
N ARG A 47 -18.17 -17.23 -1.89
CA ARG A 47 -16.75 -16.98 -2.14
C ARG A 47 -16.53 -16.40 -3.53
N ASP A 48 -17.25 -16.90 -4.53
CA ASP A 48 -17.16 -16.37 -5.89
C ASP A 48 -17.62 -14.92 -5.96
N GLN A 49 -18.71 -14.59 -5.27
CA GLN A 49 -19.21 -13.23 -5.18
C GLN A 49 -18.20 -12.31 -4.51
N ALA A 50 -17.62 -12.76 -3.41
CA ALA A 50 -16.62 -11.96 -2.69
C ALA A 50 -15.39 -11.70 -3.57
N GLU A 51 -14.97 -12.72 -4.32
CA GLU A 51 -13.81 -12.58 -5.20
C GLU A 51 -14.10 -11.60 -6.33
N ALA A 52 -15.29 -11.67 -6.92
CA ALA A 52 -15.69 -10.73 -7.96
C ALA A 52 -15.73 -9.30 -7.42
N PHE A 53 -16.21 -9.14 -6.20
CA PHE A 53 -16.27 -7.83 -5.56
C PHE A 53 -14.87 -7.29 -5.29
N LYS A 54 -13.98 -8.14 -4.78
CA LYS A 54 -12.57 -7.74 -4.60
C LYS A 54 -11.96 -7.27 -5.91
N ASN A 55 -12.23 -8.00 -6.99
CA ASN A 55 -11.69 -7.62 -8.30
C ASN A 55 -12.20 -6.25 -8.75
N SER A 56 -13.47 -5.95 -8.43
CA SER A 56 -14.07 -4.66 -8.79
C SER A 56 -13.38 -3.48 -8.09
N ILE A 57 -13.05 -3.65 -6.81
CA ILE A 57 -12.51 -2.52 -6.04
C ILE A 57 -10.99 -2.48 -6.02
N ARG A 58 -10.33 -3.56 -6.42
CA ARG A 58 -8.86 -3.60 -6.40
C ARG A 58 -8.26 -2.46 -7.22
N GLY A 59 -8.78 -2.24 -8.42
CA GLY A 59 -8.28 -1.19 -9.29
C GLY A 59 -8.44 0.20 -8.68
N VAL A 60 -9.56 0.41 -7.99
CA VAL A 60 -9.80 1.69 -7.32
C VAL A 60 -8.79 1.92 -6.20
N LEU A 61 -8.54 0.89 -5.39
CA LEU A 61 -7.57 1.00 -4.30
C LEU A 61 -6.18 1.29 -4.82
N VAL A 62 -5.75 0.54 -5.83
CA VAL A 62 -4.41 0.73 -6.42
C VAL A 62 -4.29 2.14 -6.99
N HIS A 63 -5.31 2.59 -7.70
CA HIS A 63 -5.32 3.94 -8.28
C HIS A 63 -5.10 5.01 -7.21
N TYR A 64 -5.84 4.93 -6.12
CA TYR A 64 -5.74 5.94 -5.08
C TYR A 64 -4.48 5.82 -4.24
N MET A 65 -3.92 4.62 -4.16
CA MET A 65 -2.61 4.47 -3.52
C MET A 65 -1.50 5.13 -4.34
N HIS A 66 -1.57 5.01 -5.66
CA HIS A 66 -0.65 5.76 -6.53
C HIS A 66 -0.86 7.27 -6.40
N GLU A 67 -2.12 7.71 -6.29
CA GLU A 67 -2.42 9.12 -6.07
C GLU A 67 -1.78 9.62 -4.77
N ALA A 68 -1.89 8.82 -3.70
CA ALA A 68 -1.33 9.22 -2.42
C ALA A 68 0.19 9.37 -2.50
N ILE A 69 0.84 8.46 -3.23
CA ILE A 69 2.30 8.55 -3.41
C ILE A 69 2.66 9.80 -4.19
N ARG A 70 1.95 10.08 -5.29
CA ARG A 70 2.23 11.29 -6.08
C ARG A 70 2.03 12.55 -5.26
N SER A 71 0.94 12.57 -4.47
CA SER A 71 0.66 13.70 -3.61
C SER A 71 1.76 13.88 -2.56
N HIS A 72 2.21 12.79 -1.96
CA HIS A 72 3.27 12.85 -0.98
C HIS A 72 4.59 13.31 -1.60
N ASN A 73 4.88 12.88 -2.82
CA ASN A 73 6.09 13.31 -3.51
C ASN A 73 6.11 14.81 -3.77
N VAL A 74 4.94 15.41 -4.06
CA VAL A 74 4.84 16.86 -4.17
C VAL A 74 5.25 17.53 -2.86
N THR A 75 4.80 16.97 -1.73
CA THR A 75 5.19 17.47 -0.43
C THR A 75 6.70 17.35 -0.20
N LEU A 76 7.28 16.20 -0.59
CA LEU A 76 8.71 15.98 -0.43
C LEU A 76 9.53 16.94 -1.30
N VAL A 77 9.09 17.18 -2.52
CA VAL A 77 9.75 18.15 -3.40
C VAL A 77 9.83 19.51 -2.70
N ASN A 78 8.71 19.94 -2.12
CA ASN A 78 8.67 21.21 -1.40
C ASN A 78 9.61 21.21 -0.20
N LYS A 79 9.62 20.13 0.55
CA LYS A 79 10.49 20.02 1.73
C LYS A 79 11.96 20.06 1.34
N PHE A 80 12.35 19.38 0.27
CA PHE A 80 13.73 19.42 -0.20
C PHE A 80 14.13 20.84 -0.62
N LYS A 81 13.26 21.53 -1.32
CA LYS A 81 13.54 22.92 -1.73
C LYS A 81 13.70 23.83 -0.53
N GLN A 82 12.82 23.70 0.45
CA GLN A 82 12.88 24.52 1.67
C GLN A 82 14.14 24.20 2.48
N ALA A 83 14.60 22.97 2.45
CA ALA A 83 15.81 22.56 3.15
C ALA A 83 17.09 22.96 2.41
N GLY A 84 16.98 23.54 1.22
CA GLY A 84 18.12 23.94 0.44
C GLY A 84 18.72 22.86 -0.44
N HIS A 85 17.94 21.80 -0.73
CA HIS A 85 18.43 20.68 -1.51
C HIS A 85 17.49 20.37 -2.68
N PRO A 86 17.24 21.36 -3.58
CA PRO A 86 16.34 21.12 -4.71
C PRO A 86 16.83 20.03 -5.65
N GLU A 87 18.14 19.78 -5.68
CA GLU A 87 18.70 18.75 -6.55
C GLU A 87 18.20 17.34 -6.16
N LEU A 88 17.79 17.14 -4.91
CA LEU A 88 17.31 15.84 -4.45
C LEU A 88 15.94 15.48 -5.01
N THR A 89 15.21 16.46 -5.54
CA THR A 89 13.89 16.18 -6.10
C THR A 89 13.96 15.26 -7.31
N ALA A 90 15.12 15.22 -7.97
CA ALA A 90 15.30 14.38 -9.16
C ALA A 90 15.26 12.90 -8.87
N ILE A 91 15.46 12.50 -7.60
CA ILE A 91 15.44 11.08 -7.23
C ILE A 91 14.03 10.56 -6.95
N LEU A 92 13.03 11.44 -6.92
CA LEU A 92 11.65 11.03 -6.66
C LEU A 92 10.95 10.70 -7.96
N ASP A 93 10.18 9.62 -7.93
CA ASP A 93 9.28 9.25 -9.03
C ASP A 93 8.01 10.08 -8.90
N THR A 94 7.88 11.12 -9.67
CA THR A 94 6.71 11.99 -9.60
C THR A 94 5.85 11.90 -10.84
#